data_430aa37fe52284e58370e1c7145528b6
#
_entry.id   430aa37fe52284e58370e1c7145528b6
#
_cell.length_a   1.000
_cell.length_b   1.000
_cell.length_c   1.000
_cell.angle_alpha   90.00
_cell.angle_beta   90.00
_cell.angle_gamma   90.00
#
_symmetry.space_group_name_H-M   'P 1'
#
loop_
_entity.id
_entity.type
_entity.pdbx_description
1 polymer ?
#
loop_
_entity_poly.entity_id
_entity_poly.type
_entity_poly.pdbx_seq_one_letter_code
_entity_poly.pdbx_strand_id
1 'polypeptide(L)'
;MKKLLVYLKDYKKESILGPLFKLLEASFELLVPLVVTKIIDVGIATGDVHYIVRMVLLMVGLALIGLICSITAQYFAAKAAVGFAAGLKSALFRHIQSLSYSEMDHLGTASLITRMTSDVNQLQSGVNLVLRLFLRSPFIVFGAMVMAFTIDVRSALVFAVAIPLLSVVVFGIMLLTMPLYRRAQAGLDRLLRRTRENLSGVRVIRAFHKEAEETAQFAEENESLTRLQLFVGRISALMNPLTYVLINSAIVALIWTGAWQVERGALTQGQVVALVNYMSQILVELIKLANLIITITKAAACARRIESVFDENSSMTFPGEPAQDDPTAQDAVVFENVALRYGGAGAESLSGLSFRVRRGQTVGIIGGTGSGKSSLVNLIPRFYDATDGRILVDGVDVRDYPAGQLRSKIGIVPQKAVLFAGTIAENLRWGKEDATDAELQVALETSQAAEFVSTREGGLNAAVAQGGKNLSGGQRQRLTIARALVRDPEILILDDSTSALDYATDARLRKAIRAHDANVTVFLVSQRAASIQYADQILVLDDGALVGQGTHAELLKSCPVYQEIYYSKFPKEAQNA
;
A
#
# COMPACT_ATOMS: atom_id res chain seq x y z
N MET A 1 1.18 15.10 -8.81
CA MET A 1 0.81 15.96 -7.67
C MET A 1 -0.42 16.84 -7.90
N LYS A 2 -0.56 17.57 -9.02
CA LYS A 2 -1.75 18.40 -9.27
C LYS A 2 -3.06 17.59 -9.25
N LYS A 3 -3.06 16.37 -9.78
CA LYS A 3 -4.22 15.47 -9.78
C LYS A 3 -4.70 15.11 -8.36
N LEU A 4 -3.76 14.92 -7.42
CA LEU A 4 -4.10 14.55 -6.04
C LEU A 4 -4.60 15.74 -5.20
N LEU A 5 -4.25 16.98 -5.54
CA LEU A 5 -4.72 18.18 -4.83
C LEU A 5 -6.24 18.40 -4.98
N VAL A 6 -6.90 17.67 -5.87
CA VAL A 6 -8.37 17.67 -5.97
C VAL A 6 -9.03 17.31 -4.63
N TYR A 7 -8.44 16.41 -3.86
CA TYR A 7 -8.94 16.01 -2.53
C TYR A 7 -8.79 17.07 -1.43
N LEU A 8 -8.10 18.20 -1.72
CA LEU A 8 -8.12 19.38 -0.86
C LEU A 8 -9.29 20.33 -1.14
N LYS A 9 -10.04 20.11 -2.22
CA LYS A 9 -11.16 21.03 -2.60
C LYS A 9 -12.22 21.16 -1.51
N ASP A 10 -12.49 20.09 -0.78
CA ASP A 10 -13.48 20.07 0.30
C ASP A 10 -12.98 20.80 1.56
N TYR A 11 -11.67 21.05 1.65
CA TYR A 11 -10.97 21.69 2.76
C TYR A 11 -10.34 23.04 2.36
N LYS A 12 -10.93 23.74 1.38
CA LYS A 12 -10.40 25.05 0.90
C LYS A 12 -10.33 26.10 2.00
N LYS A 13 -11.37 26.17 2.85
CA LYS A 13 -11.41 27.15 3.97
C LYS A 13 -10.26 26.88 4.93
N GLU A 14 -10.08 25.64 5.35
CA GLU A 14 -9.02 25.22 6.26
C GLU A 14 -7.62 25.44 5.66
N SER A 15 -7.47 25.15 4.36
CA SER A 15 -6.22 25.33 3.62
C SER A 15 -5.80 26.79 3.45
N ILE A 16 -6.73 27.74 3.56
CA ILE A 16 -6.47 29.18 3.53
C ILE A 16 -6.30 29.72 4.96
N LEU A 17 -7.21 29.36 5.87
CA LEU A 17 -7.20 29.85 7.24
C LEU A 17 -5.95 29.38 8.01
N GLY A 18 -5.50 28.14 7.80
CA GLY A 18 -4.28 27.62 8.44
C GLY A 18 -3.06 28.51 8.21
N PRO A 19 -2.62 28.72 6.95
CA PRO A 19 -1.53 29.62 6.62
C PRO A 19 -1.78 31.08 7.03
N LEU A 20 -3.01 31.58 6.92
CA LEU A 20 -3.37 32.96 7.32
C LEU A 20 -3.10 33.18 8.81
N PHE A 21 -3.61 32.31 9.69
CA PHE A 21 -3.35 32.43 11.13
C PHE A 21 -1.87 32.22 11.47
N LYS A 22 -1.15 31.39 10.66
CA LYS A 22 0.30 31.25 10.81
C LYS A 22 1.08 32.53 10.44
N LEU A 23 0.64 33.23 9.42
CA LEU A 23 1.21 34.55 9.07
C LEU A 23 0.89 35.59 10.13
N LEU A 24 -0.33 35.57 10.67
CA LEU A 24 -0.73 36.50 11.75
C LEU A 24 0.10 36.25 13.02
N GLU A 25 0.30 35.00 13.42
CA GLU A 25 1.21 34.58 14.50
C GLU A 25 2.63 35.15 14.26
N ALA A 26 3.17 34.94 13.05
CA ALA A 26 4.49 35.43 12.67
C ALA A 26 4.59 36.96 12.73
N SER A 27 3.52 37.66 12.37
CA SER A 27 3.48 39.14 12.48
C SER A 27 3.58 39.63 13.93
N PHE A 28 2.86 38.95 14.85
CA PHE A 28 2.99 39.28 16.28
C PHE A 28 4.37 38.93 16.83
N GLU A 29 4.97 37.82 16.40
CA GLU A 29 6.32 37.42 16.80
C GLU A 29 7.38 38.46 16.38
N LEU A 30 7.23 39.07 15.19
CA LEU A 30 8.11 40.17 14.72
C LEU A 30 7.94 41.48 15.51
N LEU A 31 6.81 41.70 16.18
CA LEU A 31 6.59 42.90 17.00
C LEU A 31 7.22 42.81 18.40
N VAL A 32 7.43 41.57 18.91
CA VAL A 32 7.97 41.37 20.27
C VAL A 32 9.31 42.06 20.50
N PRO A 33 10.33 41.96 19.60
CA PRO A 33 11.61 42.67 19.79
C PRO A 33 11.46 44.21 19.91
N LEU A 34 10.47 44.81 19.22
CA LEU A 34 10.20 46.23 19.31
C LEU A 34 9.61 46.66 20.68
N VAL A 35 8.78 45.78 21.27
CA VAL A 35 8.26 46.00 22.63
C VAL A 35 9.39 45.90 23.64
N VAL A 36 10.31 44.93 23.46
CA VAL A 36 11.53 44.80 24.29
C VAL A 36 12.38 46.08 24.19
N THR A 37 12.57 46.63 22.99
CA THR A 37 13.25 47.92 22.78
C THR A 37 12.65 49.02 23.66
N LYS A 38 11.32 49.18 23.66
CA LYS A 38 10.65 50.20 24.47
C LYS A 38 10.79 49.96 25.98
N ILE A 39 10.81 48.70 26.42
CA ILE A 39 11.07 48.38 27.83
C ILE A 39 12.46 48.83 28.24
N ILE A 40 13.49 48.61 27.41
CA ILE A 40 14.87 48.96 27.71
C ILE A 40 15.06 50.46 27.62
N ASP A 41 14.67 51.10 26.52
CA ASP A 41 15.03 52.47 26.18
C ASP A 41 14.20 53.51 26.94
N VAL A 42 12.97 53.18 27.35
CA VAL A 42 12.11 54.10 28.10
C VAL A 42 11.94 53.59 29.53
N GLY A 43 11.46 52.36 29.71
CA GLY A 43 11.11 51.87 31.05
C GLY A 43 12.30 51.77 31.99
N ILE A 44 13.37 51.08 31.56
CA ILE A 44 14.57 50.89 32.39
C ILE A 44 15.37 52.17 32.46
N ALA A 45 15.55 52.89 31.34
CA ALA A 45 16.33 54.12 31.30
C ALA A 45 15.76 55.24 32.18
N THR A 46 14.43 55.34 32.33
CA THR A 46 13.76 56.34 33.19
C THR A 46 13.41 55.80 34.58
N GLY A 47 13.57 54.50 34.85
CA GLY A 47 13.16 53.85 36.09
C GLY A 47 11.65 53.80 36.31
N ASP A 48 10.83 54.00 35.25
CA ASP A 48 9.36 53.98 35.32
C ASP A 48 8.83 52.53 35.37
N VAL A 49 8.61 52.02 36.57
CA VAL A 49 8.08 50.70 36.83
C VAL A 49 6.68 50.51 36.21
N HIS A 50 5.84 51.59 36.24
CA HIS A 50 4.48 51.50 35.68
C HIS A 50 4.52 51.31 34.15
N TYR A 51 5.44 51.98 33.47
CA TYR A 51 5.65 51.81 32.03
C TYR A 51 6.15 50.40 31.71
N ILE A 52 7.13 49.90 32.49
CA ILE A 52 7.64 48.53 32.32
C ILE A 52 6.48 47.51 32.46
N VAL A 53 5.66 47.63 33.52
CA VAL A 53 4.53 46.72 33.75
C VAL A 53 3.54 46.77 32.58
N ARG A 54 3.20 47.95 32.05
CA ARG A 54 2.31 48.09 30.87
C ARG A 54 2.89 47.38 29.63
N MET A 55 4.18 47.56 29.36
CA MET A 55 4.84 46.92 28.20
C MET A 55 4.95 45.40 28.36
N VAL A 56 5.22 44.92 29.59
CA VAL A 56 5.19 43.46 29.88
C VAL A 56 3.79 42.89 29.69
N LEU A 57 2.74 43.59 30.17
CA LEU A 57 1.36 43.18 29.93
C LEU A 57 1.00 43.17 28.44
N LEU A 58 1.48 44.16 27.68
CA LEU A 58 1.34 44.15 26.20
C LEU A 58 2.04 42.95 25.58
N MET A 59 3.26 42.62 26.01
CA MET A 59 4.01 41.47 25.52
C MET A 59 3.30 40.15 25.86
N VAL A 60 2.75 40.03 27.08
CA VAL A 60 1.91 38.87 27.46
C VAL A 60 0.65 38.81 26.58
N GLY A 61 0.00 39.96 26.33
CA GLY A 61 -1.14 40.01 25.40
C GLY A 61 -0.81 39.56 23.99
N LEU A 62 0.31 40.04 23.42
CA LEU A 62 0.80 39.56 22.11
C LEU A 62 1.10 38.07 22.09
N ALA A 63 1.71 37.53 23.16
CA ALA A 63 2.00 36.12 23.30
C ALA A 63 0.71 35.27 23.37
N LEU A 64 -0.32 35.73 24.12
CA LEU A 64 -1.61 35.05 24.20
C LEU A 64 -2.36 35.06 22.85
N ILE A 65 -2.37 36.19 22.14
CA ILE A 65 -2.96 36.26 20.79
C ILE A 65 -2.18 35.36 19.84
N GLY A 66 -0.85 35.38 19.88
CA GLY A 66 0.01 34.51 19.10
C GLY A 66 -0.27 33.03 19.38
N LEU A 67 -0.47 32.65 20.65
CA LEU A 67 -0.82 31.30 21.06
C LEU A 67 -2.17 30.86 20.45
N ILE A 68 -3.20 31.72 20.54
CA ILE A 68 -4.52 31.45 19.95
C ILE A 68 -4.40 31.28 18.44
N CYS A 69 -3.67 32.15 17.76
CA CYS A 69 -3.41 32.05 16.32
C CYS A 69 -2.67 30.77 15.98
N SER A 70 -1.68 30.39 16.80
CA SER A 70 -0.90 29.15 16.59
C SER A 70 -1.76 27.90 16.71
N ILE A 71 -2.58 27.80 17.76
CA ILE A 71 -3.50 26.67 17.99
C ILE A 71 -4.51 26.58 16.85
N THR A 72 -5.13 27.72 16.49
CA THR A 72 -6.11 27.79 15.40
C THR A 72 -5.49 27.37 14.06
N ALA A 73 -4.30 27.86 13.75
CA ALA A 73 -3.57 27.50 12.54
C ALA A 73 -3.24 26.00 12.50
N GLN A 74 -2.78 25.44 13.62
CA GLN A 74 -2.48 24.00 13.71
C GLN A 74 -3.73 23.14 13.54
N TYR A 75 -4.84 23.53 14.15
CA TYR A 75 -6.13 22.84 14.01
C TYR A 75 -6.57 22.80 12.55
N PHE A 76 -6.61 23.94 11.85
CA PHE A 76 -7.03 23.99 10.45
C PHE A 76 -6.07 23.26 9.52
N ALA A 77 -4.75 23.39 9.71
CA ALA A 77 -3.77 22.65 8.91
C ALA A 77 -3.87 21.13 9.13
N ALA A 78 -4.06 20.69 10.37
CA ALA A 78 -4.26 19.27 10.69
C ALA A 78 -5.56 18.75 10.10
N LYS A 79 -6.68 19.48 10.26
CA LYS A 79 -7.98 19.09 9.69
C LYS A 79 -7.93 18.96 8.18
N ALA A 80 -7.31 19.92 7.48
CA ALA A 80 -7.14 19.86 6.03
C ALA A 80 -6.27 18.66 5.60
N ALA A 81 -5.14 18.44 6.28
CA ALA A 81 -4.22 17.36 5.94
C ALA A 81 -4.81 15.97 6.20
N VAL A 82 -5.51 15.78 7.33
CA VAL A 82 -6.18 14.51 7.67
C VAL A 82 -7.36 14.25 6.72
N GLY A 83 -8.18 15.27 6.47
CA GLY A 83 -9.31 15.15 5.55
C GLY A 83 -8.86 14.84 4.12
N PHE A 84 -7.83 15.51 3.64
CA PHE A 84 -7.16 15.19 2.37
C PHE A 84 -6.72 13.72 2.30
N ALA A 85 -6.02 13.23 3.34
CA ALA A 85 -5.53 11.85 3.37
C ALA A 85 -6.68 10.83 3.43
N ALA A 86 -7.76 11.13 4.16
CA ALA A 86 -8.94 10.27 4.23
C ALA A 86 -9.64 10.17 2.86
N GLY A 87 -9.86 11.30 2.19
CA GLY A 87 -10.43 11.34 0.85
C GLY A 87 -9.56 10.59 -0.17
N LEU A 88 -8.25 10.79 -0.11
CA LEU A 88 -7.29 10.11 -0.98
C LEU A 88 -7.27 8.59 -0.74
N LYS A 89 -7.28 8.13 0.53
CA LYS A 89 -7.33 6.69 0.87
C LYS A 89 -8.62 6.05 0.34
N SER A 90 -9.76 6.72 0.53
CA SER A 90 -11.05 6.23 0.04
C SER A 90 -11.08 6.11 -1.48
N ALA A 91 -10.60 7.14 -2.19
CA ALA A 91 -10.54 7.13 -3.64
C ALA A 91 -9.56 6.06 -4.17
N LEU A 92 -8.38 5.95 -3.56
CA LEU A 92 -7.37 4.96 -3.92
C LEU A 92 -7.88 3.53 -3.71
N PHE A 93 -8.56 3.26 -2.60
CA PHE A 93 -9.15 1.97 -2.33
C PHE A 93 -10.23 1.62 -3.37
N ARG A 94 -11.12 2.56 -3.68
CA ARG A 94 -12.16 2.37 -4.70
C ARG A 94 -11.55 2.08 -6.07
N HIS A 95 -10.49 2.81 -6.43
CA HIS A 95 -9.78 2.60 -7.70
C HIS A 95 -9.12 1.22 -7.75
N ILE A 96 -8.42 0.80 -6.67
CA ILE A 96 -7.83 -0.54 -6.58
C ILE A 96 -8.89 -1.64 -6.75
N GLN A 97 -10.09 -1.47 -6.15
CA GLN A 97 -11.18 -2.43 -6.28
C GLN A 97 -11.78 -2.49 -7.69
N SER A 98 -11.58 -1.46 -8.52
CA SER A 98 -12.03 -1.44 -9.92
C SER A 98 -11.00 -1.99 -10.91
N LEU A 99 -9.77 -2.27 -10.48
CA LEU A 99 -8.73 -2.88 -11.32
C LEU A 99 -9.01 -4.36 -11.56
N SER A 100 -8.58 -4.86 -12.71
CA SER A 100 -8.62 -6.29 -13.01
C SER A 100 -7.45 -7.03 -12.31
N TYR A 101 -7.50 -8.36 -12.32
CA TYR A 101 -6.44 -9.17 -11.74
C TYR A 101 -5.08 -8.93 -12.42
N SER A 102 -5.07 -8.66 -13.72
CA SER A 102 -3.84 -8.38 -14.48
C SER A 102 -3.09 -7.18 -13.92
N GLU A 103 -3.79 -6.06 -13.68
CA GLU A 103 -3.19 -4.85 -13.11
C GLU A 103 -2.81 -5.06 -11.64
N MET A 104 -3.63 -5.80 -10.87
CA MET A 104 -3.31 -6.13 -9.48
C MET A 104 -2.04 -6.98 -9.36
N ASP A 105 -1.85 -7.94 -10.25
CA ASP A 105 -0.63 -8.76 -10.32
C ASP A 105 0.59 -7.93 -10.73
N HIS A 106 0.44 -7.03 -11.72
CA HIS A 106 1.49 -6.11 -12.16
C HIS A 106 1.93 -5.15 -11.03
N LEU A 107 0.98 -4.56 -10.32
CA LEU A 107 1.26 -3.62 -9.22
C LEU A 107 1.77 -4.30 -7.95
N GLY A 108 1.32 -5.51 -7.69
CA GLY A 108 1.62 -6.32 -6.52
C GLY A 108 0.92 -5.84 -5.24
N THR A 109 0.26 -6.73 -4.53
CA THR A 109 -0.53 -6.43 -3.31
C THR A 109 0.29 -5.74 -2.22
N ALA A 110 1.54 -6.18 -1.99
CA ALA A 110 2.41 -5.57 -0.98
C ALA A 110 2.75 -4.11 -1.31
N SER A 111 2.94 -3.79 -2.59
CA SER A 111 3.17 -2.43 -3.08
C SER A 111 1.93 -1.55 -2.88
N LEU A 112 0.74 -2.06 -3.20
CA LEU A 112 -0.53 -1.36 -3.01
C LEU A 112 -0.79 -1.02 -1.54
N ILE A 113 -0.54 -1.98 -0.63
CA ILE A 113 -0.64 -1.75 0.83
C ILE A 113 0.31 -0.61 1.27
N THR A 114 1.55 -0.63 0.80
CA THR A 114 2.54 0.43 1.13
C THR A 114 2.08 1.80 0.63
N ARG A 115 1.51 1.87 -0.60
CA ARG A 115 0.98 3.12 -1.17
C ARG A 115 -0.22 3.64 -0.39
N MET A 116 -1.14 2.75 0.03
CA MET A 116 -2.31 3.11 0.84
C MET A 116 -1.97 3.56 2.27
N THR A 117 -0.89 3.08 2.83
CA THR A 117 -0.52 3.34 4.23
C THR A 117 0.63 4.35 4.32
N SER A 118 1.86 3.92 4.09
CA SER A 118 3.07 4.72 4.28
C SER A 118 3.12 5.94 3.36
N ASP A 119 2.83 5.77 2.06
CA ASP A 119 2.94 6.87 1.10
C ASP A 119 1.87 7.93 1.32
N VAL A 120 0.62 7.55 1.61
CA VAL A 120 -0.44 8.51 1.94
C VAL A 120 -0.13 9.25 3.24
N ASN A 121 0.39 8.56 4.28
CA ASN A 121 0.78 9.20 5.54
C ASN A 121 1.95 10.19 5.35
N GLN A 122 2.94 9.86 4.51
CA GLN A 122 4.03 10.77 4.18
C GLN A 122 3.52 12.00 3.40
N LEU A 123 2.57 11.81 2.49
CA LEU A 123 1.93 12.89 1.75
C LEU A 123 1.08 13.78 2.67
N GLN A 124 0.33 13.19 3.60
CA GLN A 124 -0.40 13.92 4.64
C GLN A 124 0.52 14.81 5.48
N SER A 125 1.66 14.26 5.91
CA SER A 125 2.67 15.01 6.67
C SER A 125 3.25 16.15 5.86
N GLY A 126 3.51 15.93 4.57
CA GLY A 126 3.95 16.97 3.63
C GLY A 126 2.94 18.10 3.49
N VAL A 127 1.66 17.77 3.27
CA VAL A 127 0.57 18.78 3.18
C VAL A 127 0.46 19.58 4.48
N ASN A 128 0.47 18.92 5.64
CA ASN A 128 0.40 19.59 6.94
C ASN A 128 1.55 20.60 7.12
N LEU A 129 2.80 20.18 6.83
CA LEU A 129 3.97 21.06 6.96
C LEU A 129 3.95 22.21 5.96
N VAL A 130 3.50 21.98 4.72
CA VAL A 130 3.34 23.05 3.72
C VAL A 130 2.36 24.09 4.23
N LEU A 131 1.19 23.70 4.71
CA LEU A 131 0.17 24.64 5.22
C LEU A 131 0.66 25.44 6.43
N ARG A 132 1.60 24.90 7.21
CA ARG A 132 2.11 25.54 8.43
C ARG A 132 3.35 26.39 8.21
N LEU A 133 4.29 25.98 7.37
CA LEU A 133 5.63 26.56 7.32
C LEU A 133 5.98 27.22 5.99
N PHE A 134 5.32 26.85 4.89
CA PHE A 134 5.72 27.30 3.55
C PHE A 134 5.66 28.83 3.38
N LEU A 135 4.64 29.46 3.94
CA LEU A 135 4.52 30.92 3.92
C LEU A 135 5.18 31.57 5.15
N ARG A 136 5.09 30.91 6.32
CA ARG A 136 5.58 31.45 7.59
C ARG A 136 7.09 31.67 7.61
N SER A 137 7.88 30.67 7.24
CA SER A 137 9.34 30.76 7.37
C SER A 137 9.96 31.82 6.46
N PRO A 138 9.62 31.93 5.16
CA PRO A 138 10.06 33.06 4.36
C PRO A 138 9.57 34.42 4.90
N PHE A 139 8.32 34.50 5.36
CA PHE A 139 7.74 35.72 5.90
C PHE A 139 8.53 36.23 7.12
N ILE A 140 8.93 35.33 8.05
CA ILE A 140 9.74 35.73 9.21
C ILE A 140 11.16 36.18 8.77
N VAL A 141 11.80 35.40 7.85
CA VAL A 141 13.17 35.76 7.39
C VAL A 141 13.20 37.14 6.72
N PHE A 142 12.30 37.38 5.76
CA PHE A 142 12.20 38.66 5.08
C PHE A 142 11.63 39.75 5.99
N GLY A 143 10.65 39.42 6.84
CA GLY A 143 10.07 40.33 7.81
C GLY A 143 11.10 40.82 8.82
N ALA A 144 11.90 39.94 9.41
CA ALA A 144 12.98 40.32 10.32
C ALA A 144 14.04 41.19 9.63
N MET A 145 14.36 40.91 8.37
CA MET A 145 15.26 41.76 7.57
C MET A 145 14.65 43.16 7.36
N VAL A 146 13.37 43.25 6.95
CA VAL A 146 12.68 44.54 6.78
C VAL A 146 12.63 45.32 8.11
N MET A 147 12.30 44.62 9.23
CA MET A 147 12.30 45.25 10.56
C MET A 147 13.69 45.77 10.94
N ALA A 148 14.76 45.04 10.62
CA ALA A 148 16.12 45.53 10.83
C ALA A 148 16.42 46.79 10.03
N PHE A 149 15.99 46.88 8.76
CA PHE A 149 16.13 48.08 7.93
C PHE A 149 15.33 49.29 8.46
N THR A 150 14.19 49.05 9.12
CA THR A 150 13.41 50.15 9.75
C THR A 150 14.08 50.68 11.02
N ILE A 151 14.93 49.90 11.68
CA ILE A 151 15.67 50.30 12.87
C ILE A 151 16.91 51.08 12.45
N ASP A 152 17.79 50.51 11.66
CA ASP A 152 19.00 51.13 11.16
C ASP A 152 19.54 50.47 9.89
N VAL A 153 19.78 51.28 8.86
CA VAL A 153 20.24 50.77 7.54
C VAL A 153 21.66 50.17 7.61
N ARG A 154 22.55 50.75 8.41
CA ARG A 154 23.94 50.27 8.52
C ARG A 154 24.01 48.91 9.21
N SER A 155 23.29 48.76 10.32
CA SER A 155 23.18 47.47 11.01
C SER A 155 22.45 46.43 10.18
N ALA A 156 21.46 46.84 9.37
CA ALA A 156 20.73 45.95 8.47
C ALA A 156 21.60 45.35 7.35
N LEU A 157 22.69 46.03 6.95
CA LEU A 157 23.65 45.46 6.01
C LEU A 157 24.30 44.14 6.51
N VAL A 158 24.43 44.00 7.84
CA VAL A 158 24.91 42.73 8.43
C VAL A 158 23.95 41.59 8.11
N PHE A 159 22.62 41.85 8.13
CA PHE A 159 21.61 40.85 7.72
C PHE A 159 21.69 40.54 6.24
N ALA A 160 21.90 41.54 5.38
CA ALA A 160 22.02 41.37 3.95
C ALA A 160 23.22 40.47 3.55
N VAL A 161 24.26 40.41 4.39
CA VAL A 161 25.42 39.52 4.21
C VAL A 161 25.21 38.17 4.92
N ALA A 162 24.71 38.19 6.16
CA ALA A 162 24.57 36.99 6.98
C ALA A 162 23.51 36.02 6.42
N ILE A 163 22.36 36.51 5.94
CA ILE A 163 21.28 35.65 5.43
C ILE A 163 21.72 34.81 4.19
N PRO A 164 22.30 35.41 3.13
CA PRO A 164 22.82 34.63 2.03
C PRO A 164 23.91 33.64 2.45
N LEU A 165 24.84 34.06 3.34
CA LEU A 165 25.92 33.19 3.80
C LEU A 165 25.39 32.00 4.59
N LEU A 166 24.45 32.22 5.52
CA LEU A 166 23.74 31.17 6.25
C LEU A 166 22.97 30.25 5.28
N SER A 167 22.31 30.83 4.28
CA SER A 167 21.58 30.07 3.27
C SER A 167 22.52 29.16 2.47
N VAL A 168 23.67 29.66 2.05
CA VAL A 168 24.69 28.85 1.35
C VAL A 168 25.17 27.69 2.21
N VAL A 169 25.44 27.90 3.52
CA VAL A 169 25.87 26.85 4.42
C VAL A 169 24.74 25.81 4.63
N VAL A 170 23.53 26.26 4.99
CA VAL A 170 22.42 25.36 5.29
C VAL A 170 22.01 24.55 4.07
N PHE A 171 21.74 25.22 2.93
CA PHE A 171 21.35 24.54 1.70
C PHE A 171 22.50 23.80 1.04
N GLY A 172 23.75 24.30 1.15
CA GLY A 172 24.93 23.63 0.64
C GLY A 172 25.16 22.27 1.33
N ILE A 173 25.16 22.24 2.67
CA ILE A 173 25.28 20.98 3.43
C ILE A 173 24.10 20.06 3.13
N MET A 174 22.88 20.59 3.07
CA MET A 174 21.68 19.81 2.71
C MET A 174 21.81 19.15 1.34
N LEU A 175 22.21 19.90 0.32
CA LEU A 175 22.36 19.39 -1.05
C LEU A 175 23.49 18.35 -1.17
N LEU A 176 24.58 18.52 -0.41
CA LEU A 176 25.68 17.56 -0.36
C LEU A 176 25.29 16.26 0.37
N THR A 177 24.54 16.37 1.46
CA THR A 177 24.19 15.21 2.28
C THR A 177 23.00 14.42 1.72
N MET A 178 22.06 15.04 1.00
CA MET A 178 20.89 14.38 0.43
C MET A 178 21.20 13.15 -0.44
N PRO A 179 22.13 13.20 -1.43
CA PRO A 179 22.49 12.02 -2.22
C PRO A 179 23.21 10.95 -1.39
N LEU A 180 23.99 11.37 -0.38
CA LEU A 180 24.69 10.44 0.51
C LEU A 180 23.70 9.69 1.43
N TYR A 181 22.70 10.37 1.97
CA TYR A 181 21.61 9.73 2.71
C TYR A 181 20.85 8.71 1.85
N ARG A 182 20.61 9.01 0.56
CA ARG A 182 20.00 8.04 -0.38
C ARG A 182 20.88 6.80 -0.55
N ARG A 183 22.20 6.96 -0.66
CA ARG A 183 23.14 5.83 -0.73
C ARG A 183 23.16 5.02 0.56
N ALA A 184 23.14 5.67 1.71
CA ALA A 184 23.06 5.01 3.01
C ALA A 184 21.76 4.22 3.17
N GLN A 185 20.62 4.80 2.73
CA GLN A 185 19.33 4.10 2.71
C GLN A 185 19.37 2.87 1.81
N ALA A 186 19.92 2.98 0.59
CA ALA A 186 20.05 1.85 -0.31
C ALA A 186 20.98 0.75 0.26
N GLY A 187 22.01 1.13 1.04
CA GLY A 187 22.84 0.19 1.80
C GLY A 187 22.05 -0.54 2.89
N LEU A 188 21.24 0.21 3.66
CA LEU A 188 20.35 -0.38 4.67
C LEU A 188 19.34 -1.34 4.05
N ASP A 189 18.74 -0.98 2.91
CA ASP A 189 17.78 -1.83 2.22
C ASP A 189 18.41 -3.16 1.74
N ARG A 190 19.68 -3.14 1.30
CA ARG A 190 20.46 -4.36 0.98
C ARG A 190 20.65 -5.23 2.21
N LEU A 191 21.12 -4.64 3.31
CA LEU A 191 21.34 -5.35 4.57
C LEU A 191 20.04 -5.98 5.10
N LEU A 192 18.93 -5.25 5.07
CA LEU A 192 17.61 -5.76 5.45
C LEU A 192 17.14 -6.91 4.55
N ARG A 193 17.40 -6.83 3.24
CA ARG A 193 17.09 -7.92 2.30
C ARG A 193 17.88 -9.18 2.66
N ARG A 194 19.20 -9.07 2.85
CA ARG A 194 20.05 -10.20 3.28
C ARG A 194 19.57 -10.79 4.61
N THR A 195 19.27 -9.94 5.60
CA THR A 195 18.72 -10.40 6.88
C THR A 195 17.43 -11.21 6.69
N ARG A 196 16.53 -10.74 5.83
CA ARG A 196 15.27 -11.45 5.53
C ARG A 196 15.52 -12.78 4.82
N GLU A 197 16.43 -12.80 3.86
CA GLU A 197 16.84 -14.02 3.15
C GLU A 197 17.45 -15.03 4.12
N ASN A 198 18.37 -14.61 5.00
CA ASN A 198 19.00 -15.47 5.98
C ASN A 198 18.02 -16.03 7.02
N LEU A 199 17.08 -15.19 7.51
CA LEU A 199 16.06 -15.65 8.46
C LEU A 199 15.06 -16.61 7.81
N SER A 200 14.66 -16.36 6.57
CA SER A 200 13.75 -17.27 5.84
C SER A 200 14.48 -18.55 5.40
N GLY A 201 15.74 -18.45 5.03
CA GLY A 201 16.60 -19.55 4.58
C GLY A 201 17.42 -20.23 5.67
N VAL A 202 17.18 -19.97 6.96
CA VAL A 202 18.02 -20.43 8.07
C VAL A 202 18.23 -21.94 8.08
N ARG A 203 17.23 -22.72 7.68
CA ARG A 203 17.34 -24.19 7.59
C ARG A 203 18.32 -24.62 6.48
N VAL A 204 18.34 -23.90 5.36
CA VAL A 204 19.26 -24.15 4.24
C VAL A 204 20.69 -23.79 4.65
N ILE A 205 20.89 -22.61 5.24
CA ILE A 205 22.19 -22.14 5.72
C ILE A 205 22.79 -23.16 6.68
N ARG A 206 22.01 -23.67 7.65
CA ARG A 206 22.46 -24.70 8.59
C ARG A 206 22.69 -26.06 7.93
N ALA A 207 21.82 -26.47 7.00
CA ALA A 207 21.98 -27.75 6.30
C ALA A 207 23.26 -27.80 5.45
N PHE A 208 23.70 -26.66 4.90
CA PHE A 208 24.91 -26.54 4.09
C PHE A 208 26.11 -25.97 4.85
N HIS A 209 25.98 -25.78 6.16
CA HIS A 209 27.06 -25.28 7.04
C HIS A 209 27.68 -23.96 6.55
N LYS A 210 26.81 -22.99 6.16
CA LYS A 210 27.22 -21.69 5.58
C LYS A 210 27.13 -20.51 6.57
N GLU A 211 26.94 -20.78 7.87
CA GLU A 211 26.74 -19.74 8.89
C GLU A 211 27.92 -18.76 8.97
N ALA A 212 29.15 -19.28 8.89
CA ALA A 212 30.36 -18.46 8.96
C ALA A 212 30.51 -17.54 7.75
N GLU A 213 30.20 -18.04 6.55
CA GLU A 213 30.26 -17.28 5.30
C GLU A 213 29.20 -16.17 5.30
N GLU A 214 27.94 -16.49 5.65
CA GLU A 214 26.85 -15.52 5.73
C GLU A 214 27.11 -14.45 6.82
N THR A 215 27.68 -14.86 7.95
CA THR A 215 28.07 -13.91 9.02
C THR A 215 29.17 -12.96 8.54
N ALA A 216 30.16 -13.46 7.81
CA ALA A 216 31.26 -12.64 7.28
C ALA A 216 30.75 -11.65 6.24
N GLN A 217 29.88 -12.08 5.31
CA GLN A 217 29.29 -11.21 4.29
C GLN A 217 28.36 -10.15 4.91
N PHE A 218 27.56 -10.52 5.93
CA PHE A 218 26.75 -9.56 6.66
C PHE A 218 27.62 -8.52 7.37
N ALA A 219 28.73 -8.95 8.01
CA ALA A 219 29.65 -8.05 8.70
C ALA A 219 30.30 -7.05 7.72
N GLU A 220 30.72 -7.50 6.53
CA GLU A 220 31.30 -6.65 5.49
C GLU A 220 30.30 -5.59 4.99
N GLU A 221 29.07 -6.00 4.67
CA GLU A 221 28.02 -5.07 4.24
C GLU A 221 27.67 -4.07 5.35
N ASN A 222 27.56 -4.53 6.60
CA ASN A 222 27.29 -3.69 7.76
C ASN A 222 28.43 -2.68 8.01
N GLU A 223 29.68 -3.11 7.89
CA GLU A 223 30.83 -2.20 8.03
C GLU A 223 30.88 -1.16 6.93
N SER A 224 30.59 -1.55 5.68
CA SER A 224 30.47 -0.62 4.55
C SER A 224 29.38 0.42 4.78
N LEU A 225 28.20 -0.01 5.24
CA LEU A 225 27.10 0.88 5.62
C LEU A 225 27.49 1.81 6.76
N THR A 226 28.14 1.27 7.80
CA THR A 226 28.60 2.04 8.96
C THR A 226 29.58 3.13 8.55
N ARG A 227 30.59 2.80 7.72
CA ARG A 227 31.54 3.79 7.18
C ARG A 227 30.83 4.91 6.42
N LEU A 228 29.85 4.57 5.58
CA LEU A 228 29.06 5.56 4.85
C LEU A 228 28.22 6.42 5.78
N GLN A 229 27.56 5.84 6.77
CA GLN A 229 26.75 6.58 7.76
C GLN A 229 27.62 7.53 8.60
N LEU A 230 28.81 7.08 9.04
CA LEU A 230 29.77 7.93 9.75
C LEU A 230 30.25 9.10 8.88
N PHE A 231 30.54 8.85 7.61
CA PHE A 231 30.92 9.91 6.68
C PHE A 231 29.80 10.97 6.50
N VAL A 232 28.56 10.51 6.27
CA VAL A 232 27.39 11.39 6.18
C VAL A 232 27.17 12.13 7.50
N GLY A 233 27.32 11.43 8.63
CA GLY A 233 27.21 12.00 9.97
C GLY A 233 28.21 13.12 10.22
N ARG A 234 29.48 12.92 9.83
CA ARG A 234 30.52 13.96 9.95
C ARG A 234 30.20 15.22 9.16
N ILE A 235 29.73 15.07 7.90
CA ILE A 235 29.32 16.23 7.09
C ILE A 235 28.10 16.92 7.71
N SER A 236 27.10 16.15 8.12
CA SER A 236 25.88 16.69 8.73
C SER A 236 26.17 17.39 10.07
N ALA A 237 27.12 16.85 10.85
CA ALA A 237 27.53 17.42 12.12
C ALA A 237 28.17 18.82 11.99
N LEU A 238 28.73 19.15 10.81
CA LEU A 238 29.29 20.49 10.55
C LEU A 238 28.21 21.57 10.46
N MET A 239 26.95 21.21 10.21
CA MET A 239 25.87 22.19 10.02
C MET A 239 25.70 23.08 11.24
N ASN A 240 25.58 22.50 12.43
CA ASN A 240 25.38 23.29 13.65
C ASN A 240 26.60 24.17 14.00
N PRO A 241 27.84 23.66 14.09
CA PRO A 241 28.99 24.51 14.38
C PRO A 241 29.18 25.65 13.37
N LEU A 242 29.06 25.38 12.07
CA LEU A 242 29.22 26.42 11.04
C LEU A 242 28.13 27.48 11.13
N THR A 243 26.87 27.06 11.30
CA THR A 243 25.77 28.04 11.46
C THR A 243 25.88 28.83 12.75
N TYR A 244 26.30 28.21 13.86
CA TYR A 244 26.56 28.91 15.12
C TYR A 244 27.73 29.91 15.03
N VAL A 245 28.83 29.54 14.38
CA VAL A 245 29.96 30.45 14.17
C VAL A 245 29.51 31.65 13.33
N LEU A 246 28.78 31.42 12.23
CA LEU A 246 28.30 32.50 11.38
C LEU A 246 27.33 33.43 12.10
N ILE A 247 26.35 32.88 12.83
CA ILE A 247 25.36 33.71 13.51
C ILE A 247 25.99 34.49 14.66
N ASN A 248 26.86 33.86 15.46
CA ASN A 248 27.53 34.56 16.54
C ASN A 248 28.51 35.61 15.99
N SER A 249 29.18 35.36 14.87
CA SER A 249 29.99 36.40 14.21
C SER A 249 29.14 37.58 13.72
N ALA A 250 27.93 37.29 13.16
CA ALA A 250 27.00 38.33 12.78
C ALA A 250 26.47 39.12 14.01
N ILE A 251 26.17 38.41 15.12
CA ILE A 251 25.75 39.04 16.38
C ILE A 251 26.88 39.90 16.95
N VAL A 252 28.12 39.43 16.95
CA VAL A 252 29.28 40.24 17.40
C VAL A 252 29.44 41.47 16.50
N ALA A 253 29.31 41.33 15.18
CA ALA A 253 29.34 42.48 14.27
C ALA A 253 28.19 43.48 14.53
N LEU A 254 26.97 42.98 14.83
CA LEU A 254 25.84 43.83 15.20
C LEU A 254 26.06 44.56 16.53
N ILE A 255 26.59 43.86 17.53
CA ILE A 255 26.91 44.50 18.82
C ILE A 255 28.01 45.53 18.65
N TRP A 256 29.08 45.21 17.90
CA TRP A 256 30.20 46.13 17.65
C TRP A 256 29.74 47.41 16.91
N THR A 257 29.07 47.22 15.77
CA THR A 257 28.54 48.34 14.98
C THR A 257 27.46 49.10 15.74
N GLY A 258 26.60 48.39 16.50
CA GLY A 258 25.57 48.98 17.34
C GLY A 258 26.14 49.80 18.49
N ALA A 259 27.20 49.34 19.18
CA ALA A 259 27.87 50.09 20.25
C ALA A 259 28.40 51.45 19.75
N TRP A 260 29.09 51.45 18.58
CA TRP A 260 29.55 52.69 17.96
C TRP A 260 28.40 53.67 17.60
N GLN A 261 27.25 53.12 17.19
CA GLN A 261 26.09 53.92 16.83
C GLN A 261 25.33 54.44 18.07
N VAL A 262 25.32 53.66 19.15
CA VAL A 262 24.76 54.08 20.46
C VAL A 262 25.60 55.21 21.05
N GLU A 263 26.93 55.09 21.02
CA GLU A 263 27.83 56.14 21.46
C GLU A 263 27.62 57.47 20.72
N ARG A 264 27.33 57.40 19.43
CA ARG A 264 27.02 58.57 18.58
C ARG A 264 25.58 59.07 18.69
N GLY A 265 24.74 58.40 19.50
CA GLY A 265 23.32 58.75 19.66
C GLY A 265 22.44 58.40 18.45
N ALA A 266 22.96 57.62 17.49
CA ALA A 266 22.20 57.19 16.31
C ALA A 266 21.28 55.98 16.55
N LEU A 267 21.63 55.14 17.53
CA LEU A 267 20.83 53.99 17.97
C LEU A 267 20.67 53.99 19.49
N THR A 268 19.65 53.27 19.96
CA THR A 268 19.43 53.01 21.38
C THR A 268 19.89 51.59 21.76
N GLN A 269 20.13 51.33 23.05
CA GLN A 269 20.53 50.03 23.54
C GLN A 269 19.45 48.96 23.24
N GLY A 270 18.17 49.28 23.41
CA GLY A 270 17.06 48.41 23.12
C GLY A 270 16.96 48.04 21.64
N GLN A 271 17.28 48.99 20.75
CA GLN A 271 17.33 48.73 19.30
C GLN A 271 18.41 47.68 18.92
N VAL A 272 19.59 47.74 19.55
CA VAL A 272 20.63 46.72 19.35
C VAL A 272 20.17 45.35 19.81
N VAL A 273 19.50 45.28 20.97
CA VAL A 273 18.92 44.00 21.46
C VAL A 273 17.86 43.46 20.50
N ALA A 274 17.01 44.30 19.92
CA ALA A 274 16.03 43.88 18.92
C ALA A 274 16.69 43.31 17.67
N LEU A 275 17.75 43.94 17.15
CA LEU A 275 18.52 43.45 16.02
C LEU A 275 19.12 42.06 16.30
N VAL A 276 19.68 41.82 17.48
CA VAL A 276 20.21 40.52 17.90
C VAL A 276 19.10 39.44 17.94
N ASN A 277 17.91 39.80 18.46
CA ASN A 277 16.76 38.90 18.48
C ASN A 277 16.29 38.51 17.06
N TYR A 278 16.17 39.50 16.14
CA TYR A 278 15.82 39.24 14.75
C TYR A 278 16.84 38.31 14.06
N MET A 279 18.15 38.53 14.30
CA MET A 279 19.19 37.66 13.73
C MET A 279 19.04 36.22 14.22
N SER A 280 18.76 36.02 15.51
CA SER A 280 18.56 34.68 16.09
C SER A 280 17.31 33.99 15.53
N GLN A 281 16.21 34.72 15.29
CA GLN A 281 15.00 34.15 14.66
C GLN A 281 15.26 33.67 13.24
N ILE A 282 16.04 34.38 12.45
CA ILE A 282 16.36 34.02 11.06
C ILE A 282 17.03 32.64 10.98
N LEU A 283 17.99 32.36 11.88
CA LEU A 283 18.66 31.05 11.89
C LEU A 283 17.65 29.92 12.09
N VAL A 284 16.79 30.03 13.08
CA VAL A 284 15.79 29.00 13.40
C VAL A 284 14.86 28.75 12.20
N GLU A 285 14.43 29.82 11.54
CA GLU A 285 13.51 29.72 10.41
C GLU A 285 14.18 29.17 9.15
N LEU A 286 15.48 29.46 8.89
CA LEU A 286 16.22 28.85 7.79
C LEU A 286 16.38 27.35 7.97
N ILE A 287 16.64 26.87 9.19
CA ILE A 287 16.71 25.43 9.49
C ILE A 287 15.33 24.75 9.27
N LYS A 288 14.24 25.40 9.73
CA LYS A 288 12.87 24.90 9.49
C LYS A 288 12.55 24.83 8.00
N LEU A 289 12.97 25.82 7.22
CA LEU A 289 12.77 25.86 5.77
C LEU A 289 13.52 24.74 5.06
N ALA A 290 14.76 24.45 5.47
CA ALA A 290 15.53 23.33 4.93
C ALA A 290 14.82 21.98 5.19
N ASN A 291 14.34 21.75 6.42
CA ASN A 291 13.59 20.54 6.77
C ASN A 291 12.25 20.43 6.00
N LEU A 292 11.59 21.55 5.76
CA LEU A 292 10.38 21.61 4.94
C LEU A 292 10.65 21.14 3.51
N ILE A 293 11.74 21.60 2.87
CA ILE A 293 12.13 21.20 1.51
C ILE A 293 12.36 19.69 1.44
N ILE A 294 13.05 19.12 2.42
CA ILE A 294 13.28 17.66 2.50
C ILE A 294 11.93 16.91 2.56
N THR A 295 11.01 17.38 3.41
CA THR A 295 9.70 16.74 3.59
C THR A 295 8.84 16.87 2.35
N ILE A 296 8.82 18.02 1.69
CA ILE A 296 8.12 18.23 0.41
C ILE A 296 8.68 17.28 -0.66
N THR A 297 10.00 17.13 -0.74
CA THR A 297 10.64 16.23 -1.72
C THR A 297 10.22 14.78 -1.51
N LYS A 298 10.17 14.31 -0.25
CA LYS A 298 9.68 12.97 0.10
C LYS A 298 8.20 12.82 -0.25
N ALA A 299 7.36 13.77 0.15
CA ALA A 299 5.94 13.77 -0.16
C ALA A 299 5.66 13.77 -1.67
N ALA A 300 6.43 14.52 -2.45
CA ALA A 300 6.34 14.54 -3.91
C ALA A 300 6.70 13.19 -4.56
N ALA A 301 7.67 12.48 -4.01
CA ALA A 301 8.00 11.12 -4.47
C ALA A 301 6.88 10.13 -4.16
N CYS A 302 6.30 10.18 -2.95
CA CYS A 302 5.14 9.37 -2.57
C CYS A 302 3.92 9.70 -3.44
N ALA A 303 3.66 10.99 -3.71
CA ALA A 303 2.58 11.41 -4.60
C ALA A 303 2.70 10.79 -6.00
N ARG A 304 3.89 10.76 -6.60
CA ARG A 304 4.10 10.13 -7.91
C ARG A 304 3.80 8.63 -7.91
N ARG A 305 4.17 7.91 -6.82
CA ARG A 305 3.85 6.48 -6.69
C ARG A 305 2.36 6.23 -6.52
N ILE A 306 1.64 7.12 -5.85
CA ILE A 306 0.18 7.06 -5.74
C ILE A 306 -0.47 7.40 -7.08
N GLU A 307 0.01 8.45 -7.77
CA GLU A 307 -0.49 8.81 -9.11
C GLU A 307 -0.34 7.67 -10.11
N SER A 308 0.78 6.92 -10.07
CA SER A 308 0.96 5.77 -10.97
C SER A 308 -0.08 4.66 -10.75
N VAL A 309 -0.68 4.54 -9.56
CA VAL A 309 -1.82 3.61 -9.38
C VAL A 309 -3.08 4.15 -10.04
N PHE A 310 -3.35 5.46 -9.91
CA PHE A 310 -4.50 6.08 -10.57
C PHE A 310 -4.38 6.17 -12.10
N ASP A 311 -3.16 6.08 -12.62
CA ASP A 311 -2.90 6.09 -14.08
C ASP A 311 -3.07 4.69 -14.69
N GLU A 312 -3.07 3.61 -13.87
CA GLU A 312 -3.45 2.27 -14.31
C GLU A 312 -4.96 2.19 -14.48
N ASN A 313 -5.38 1.81 -15.66
CA ASN A 313 -6.78 1.57 -15.96
C ASN A 313 -7.02 0.08 -16.10
N SER A 314 -8.16 -0.42 -15.68
CA SER A 314 -8.53 -1.81 -15.91
C SER A 314 -8.49 -2.11 -17.41
N SER A 315 -7.78 -3.17 -17.78
CA SER A 315 -7.76 -3.68 -19.16
C SER A 315 -9.09 -4.32 -19.56
N MET A 316 -9.93 -4.65 -18.57
CA MET A 316 -11.20 -5.31 -18.75
C MET A 316 -12.37 -4.33 -18.63
N THR A 317 -13.28 -4.37 -19.59
CA THR A 317 -14.56 -3.66 -19.56
C THR A 317 -15.71 -4.66 -19.47
N PHE A 318 -16.73 -4.33 -18.72
CA PHE A 318 -17.94 -5.15 -18.57
C PHE A 318 -19.14 -4.40 -19.10
N PRO A 319 -20.03 -5.05 -19.88
CA PRO A 319 -21.30 -4.43 -20.29
C PRO A 319 -22.17 -4.10 -19.09
N GLY A 320 -23.01 -3.08 -19.22
CA GLY A 320 -23.97 -2.68 -18.18
C GLY A 320 -25.32 -3.38 -18.31
N GLU A 321 -25.67 -3.87 -19.50
CA GLU A 321 -26.94 -4.53 -19.77
C GLU A 321 -26.82 -6.04 -19.52
N PRO A 322 -27.84 -6.69 -18.94
CA PRO A 322 -27.87 -8.13 -18.73
C PRO A 322 -27.75 -8.89 -20.05
N ALA A 323 -26.87 -9.88 -20.09
CA ALA A 323 -26.81 -10.84 -21.19
C ALA A 323 -28.02 -11.79 -21.12
N GLN A 324 -28.55 -12.15 -22.28
CA GLN A 324 -29.58 -13.17 -22.38
C GLN A 324 -28.92 -14.52 -22.68
N ASP A 325 -29.10 -15.47 -21.77
CA ASP A 325 -28.61 -16.85 -21.98
C ASP A 325 -29.30 -17.44 -23.21
N ASP A 326 -28.56 -18.25 -23.96
CA ASP A 326 -29.15 -19.02 -25.04
C ASP A 326 -29.90 -20.25 -24.46
N PRO A 327 -31.25 -20.25 -24.47
CA PRO A 327 -32.00 -21.35 -23.90
C PRO A 327 -31.83 -22.67 -24.65
N THR A 328 -31.25 -22.63 -25.85
CA THR A 328 -30.94 -23.82 -26.67
C THR A 328 -29.55 -24.39 -26.43
N ALA A 329 -28.72 -23.69 -25.67
CA ALA A 329 -27.35 -24.12 -25.38
C ALA A 329 -27.35 -25.38 -24.51
N GLN A 330 -26.86 -26.48 -25.09
CA GLN A 330 -26.65 -27.74 -24.36
C GLN A 330 -25.36 -27.79 -23.56
N ASP A 331 -24.39 -26.96 -23.97
CA ASP A 331 -23.08 -26.87 -23.34
C ASP A 331 -23.08 -25.75 -22.28
N ALA A 332 -22.59 -26.06 -21.07
CA ALA A 332 -22.41 -25.08 -20.02
C ALA A 332 -21.19 -24.18 -20.28
N VAL A 333 -20.11 -24.76 -20.82
CA VAL A 333 -18.87 -24.03 -21.12
C VAL A 333 -18.28 -24.53 -22.44
N VAL A 334 -17.90 -23.56 -23.30
CA VAL A 334 -17.21 -23.86 -24.57
C VAL A 334 -15.97 -23.00 -24.68
N PHE A 335 -14.84 -23.63 -25.00
CA PHE A 335 -13.60 -22.97 -25.37
C PHE A 335 -13.38 -23.15 -26.87
N GLU A 336 -13.13 -22.06 -27.59
CA GLU A 336 -12.88 -22.06 -29.03
C GLU A 336 -11.57 -21.36 -29.35
N ASN A 337 -10.53 -22.18 -29.63
CA ASN A 337 -9.17 -21.74 -29.96
C ASN A 337 -8.58 -20.71 -28.97
N VAL A 338 -8.75 -20.97 -27.69
CA VAL A 338 -8.41 -20.02 -26.62
C VAL A 338 -6.91 -20.05 -26.33
N ALA A 339 -6.30 -18.86 -26.37
CA ALA A 339 -4.93 -18.62 -25.90
C ALA A 339 -4.91 -17.58 -24.76
N LEU A 340 -3.94 -17.72 -23.86
CA LEU A 340 -3.71 -16.77 -22.80
C LEU A 340 -2.23 -16.47 -22.63
N ARG A 341 -1.88 -15.19 -22.67
CA ARG A 341 -0.57 -14.67 -22.31
C ARG A 341 -0.73 -13.65 -21.19
N TYR A 342 -0.08 -13.87 -20.05
CA TYR A 342 -0.07 -12.90 -18.96
C TYR A 342 0.78 -11.68 -19.33
N GLY A 343 0.40 -10.51 -18.83
CA GLY A 343 1.14 -9.27 -19.06
C GLY A 343 2.60 -9.41 -18.65
N GLY A 344 3.53 -9.06 -19.57
CA GLY A 344 4.97 -9.18 -19.34
C GLY A 344 5.58 -10.58 -19.52
N ALA A 345 4.77 -11.63 -19.79
CA ALA A 345 5.28 -12.98 -20.08
C ALA A 345 5.78 -13.08 -21.54
N GLY A 346 6.94 -13.72 -21.72
CA GLY A 346 7.52 -13.96 -23.05
C GLY A 346 6.84 -15.09 -23.85
N ALA A 347 6.11 -16.01 -23.16
CA ALA A 347 5.43 -17.15 -23.75
C ALA A 347 3.95 -17.19 -23.36
N GLU A 348 3.16 -17.91 -24.15
CA GLU A 348 1.76 -18.19 -23.83
C GLU A 348 1.67 -19.17 -22.67
N SER A 349 0.74 -18.89 -21.76
CA SER A 349 0.42 -19.81 -20.66
C SER A 349 -0.65 -20.82 -21.03
N LEU A 350 -1.42 -20.51 -22.08
CA LEU A 350 -2.38 -21.41 -22.73
C LEU A 350 -2.34 -21.16 -24.24
N SER A 351 -2.37 -22.24 -25.04
CA SER A 351 -2.25 -22.19 -26.51
C SER A 351 -3.33 -23.01 -27.18
N GLY A 352 -4.23 -22.36 -27.93
CA GLY A 352 -5.18 -22.95 -28.85
C GLY A 352 -6.15 -23.96 -28.24
N LEU A 353 -6.61 -23.76 -27.01
CA LEU A 353 -7.49 -24.68 -26.31
C LEU A 353 -8.89 -24.69 -26.94
N SER A 354 -9.38 -25.87 -27.31
CA SER A 354 -10.73 -26.10 -27.84
C SER A 354 -11.36 -27.33 -27.21
N PHE A 355 -12.46 -27.14 -26.47
CA PHE A 355 -13.24 -28.19 -25.85
C PHE A 355 -14.65 -27.70 -25.49
N ARG A 356 -15.54 -28.64 -25.21
CA ARG A 356 -16.92 -28.40 -24.81
C ARG A 356 -17.28 -29.19 -23.56
N VAL A 357 -18.06 -28.60 -22.68
CA VAL A 357 -18.53 -29.21 -21.44
C VAL A 357 -20.06 -29.07 -21.36
N ARG A 358 -20.76 -30.18 -21.28
CA ARG A 358 -22.22 -30.19 -21.15
C ARG A 358 -22.64 -29.84 -19.72
N ARG A 359 -23.86 -29.36 -19.58
CA ARG A 359 -24.44 -29.10 -18.24
C ARG A 359 -24.47 -30.39 -17.41
N GLY A 360 -24.18 -30.27 -16.12
CA GLY A 360 -24.16 -31.40 -15.18
C GLY A 360 -22.95 -32.33 -15.29
N GLN A 361 -22.02 -32.09 -16.23
CA GLN A 361 -20.80 -32.92 -16.34
C GLN A 361 -19.77 -32.53 -15.26
N THR A 362 -19.05 -33.56 -14.81
CA THR A 362 -17.83 -33.36 -14.01
C THR A 362 -16.62 -33.45 -14.94
N VAL A 363 -15.85 -32.38 -15.02
CA VAL A 363 -14.62 -32.29 -15.82
C VAL A 363 -13.41 -32.33 -14.92
N GLY A 364 -12.56 -33.32 -15.09
CA GLY A 364 -11.25 -33.41 -14.44
C GLY A 364 -10.19 -32.66 -15.25
N ILE A 365 -9.38 -31.83 -14.64
CA ILE A 365 -8.25 -31.15 -15.30
C ILE A 365 -6.96 -31.59 -14.63
N ILE A 366 -6.04 -32.19 -15.40
CA ILE A 366 -4.78 -32.73 -14.91
C ILE A 366 -3.61 -32.29 -15.81
N GLY A 367 -2.41 -32.31 -15.24
CA GLY A 367 -1.16 -31.98 -15.93
C GLY A 367 -0.06 -31.63 -14.92
N GLY A 368 1.15 -31.47 -15.39
CA GLY A 368 2.29 -31.08 -14.57
C GLY A 368 2.13 -29.74 -13.85
N THR A 369 3.04 -29.46 -12.94
CA THR A 369 3.09 -28.09 -12.32
C THR A 369 3.46 -27.08 -13.40
N GLY A 370 2.71 -25.98 -13.49
CA GLY A 370 2.93 -24.95 -14.53
C GLY A 370 2.23 -25.23 -15.87
N SER A 371 1.52 -26.36 -16.05
CA SER A 371 0.83 -26.69 -17.32
C SER A 371 -0.39 -25.82 -17.67
N GLY A 372 -0.71 -24.77 -16.91
CA GLY A 372 -1.80 -23.84 -17.22
C GLY A 372 -3.18 -24.18 -16.63
N LYS A 373 -3.30 -25.20 -15.74
CA LYS A 373 -4.60 -25.63 -15.17
C LYS A 373 -5.40 -24.52 -14.49
N SER A 374 -4.77 -23.79 -13.55
CA SER A 374 -5.41 -22.66 -12.87
C SER A 374 -5.70 -21.51 -13.82
N SER A 375 -4.84 -21.30 -14.83
CA SER A 375 -5.06 -20.28 -15.87
C SER A 375 -6.32 -20.59 -16.67
N LEU A 376 -6.54 -21.85 -17.05
CA LEU A 376 -7.74 -22.30 -17.77
C LEU A 376 -9.01 -21.99 -16.96
N VAL A 377 -9.07 -22.45 -15.70
CA VAL A 377 -10.29 -22.29 -14.90
C VAL A 377 -10.56 -20.84 -14.49
N ASN A 378 -9.52 -19.98 -14.40
CA ASN A 378 -9.66 -18.56 -14.12
C ASN A 378 -10.24 -17.75 -15.29
N LEU A 379 -10.23 -18.28 -16.51
CA LEU A 379 -10.86 -17.66 -17.67
C LEU A 379 -12.38 -17.80 -17.65
N ILE A 380 -12.94 -18.86 -17.05
CA ILE A 380 -14.39 -19.11 -16.99
C ILE A 380 -15.11 -17.98 -16.22
N PRO A 381 -14.72 -17.55 -14.98
CA PRO A 381 -15.31 -16.40 -14.29
C PRO A 381 -14.80 -15.05 -14.82
N ARG A 382 -14.06 -15.07 -15.93
CA ARG A 382 -13.44 -13.89 -16.53
C ARG A 382 -12.63 -13.10 -15.48
N PHE A 383 -11.66 -13.76 -14.83
CA PHE A 383 -10.65 -13.09 -14.00
C PHE A 383 -9.56 -12.48 -14.88
N TYR A 384 -9.33 -13.09 -16.03
CA TYR A 384 -8.46 -12.61 -17.11
C TYR A 384 -9.24 -12.75 -18.43
N ASP A 385 -8.94 -11.88 -19.38
CA ASP A 385 -9.43 -12.04 -20.75
C ASP A 385 -8.49 -12.95 -21.55
N ALA A 386 -9.06 -13.83 -22.38
CA ALA A 386 -8.29 -14.59 -23.35
C ALA A 386 -7.58 -13.64 -24.32
N THR A 387 -6.32 -13.94 -24.64
CA THR A 387 -5.53 -13.16 -25.59
C THR A 387 -6.01 -13.43 -27.03
N ASP A 388 -6.45 -14.65 -27.30
CA ASP A 388 -7.03 -15.07 -28.56
C ASP A 388 -8.14 -16.09 -28.32
N GLY A 389 -9.04 -16.26 -29.30
CA GLY A 389 -10.19 -17.14 -29.20
C GLY A 389 -11.34 -16.54 -28.36
N ARG A 390 -12.30 -17.41 -28.01
CA ARG A 390 -13.46 -17.02 -27.19
C ARG A 390 -13.91 -18.14 -26.27
N ILE A 391 -14.56 -17.72 -25.18
CA ILE A 391 -15.10 -18.61 -24.16
C ILE A 391 -16.58 -18.32 -24.03
N LEU A 392 -17.39 -19.33 -24.18
CA LEU A 392 -18.84 -19.21 -24.03
C LEU A 392 -19.28 -19.88 -22.73
N VAL A 393 -20.15 -19.22 -21.99
CA VAL A 393 -20.90 -19.77 -20.85
C VAL A 393 -22.37 -19.69 -21.21
N ASP A 394 -23.08 -20.81 -21.14
CA ASP A 394 -24.48 -20.92 -21.55
C ASP A 394 -24.77 -20.32 -22.94
N GLY A 395 -23.83 -20.52 -23.88
CA GLY A 395 -23.93 -20.04 -25.27
C GLY A 395 -23.51 -18.59 -25.49
N VAL A 396 -23.25 -17.82 -24.44
CA VAL A 396 -22.89 -16.38 -24.52
C VAL A 396 -21.39 -16.19 -24.21
N ASP A 397 -20.71 -15.33 -24.98
CA ASP A 397 -19.31 -15.00 -24.71
C ASP A 397 -19.16 -14.35 -23.32
N VAL A 398 -18.18 -14.79 -22.55
CA VAL A 398 -17.90 -14.25 -21.21
C VAL A 398 -17.65 -12.74 -21.23
N ARG A 399 -17.25 -12.18 -22.37
CA ARG A 399 -17.01 -10.74 -22.57
C ARG A 399 -18.31 -9.94 -22.66
N ASP A 400 -19.41 -10.59 -23.03
CA ASP A 400 -20.72 -9.97 -23.20
C ASP A 400 -21.56 -10.01 -21.91
N TYR A 401 -21.06 -10.66 -20.85
CA TYR A 401 -21.70 -10.67 -19.55
C TYR A 401 -21.30 -9.46 -18.67
N PRO A 402 -22.24 -8.84 -17.95
CA PRO A 402 -21.92 -8.08 -16.75
C PRO A 402 -21.19 -8.97 -15.74
N ALA A 403 -20.15 -8.41 -15.07
CA ALA A 403 -19.34 -9.18 -14.13
C ALA A 403 -20.17 -9.88 -13.03
N GLY A 404 -21.19 -9.19 -12.51
CA GLY A 404 -22.08 -9.73 -11.48
C GLY A 404 -22.89 -10.92 -11.97
N GLN A 405 -23.46 -10.83 -13.18
CA GLN A 405 -24.27 -11.90 -13.77
C GLN A 405 -23.44 -13.15 -14.05
N LEU A 406 -22.27 -13.03 -14.70
CA LEU A 406 -21.40 -14.18 -14.96
C LEU A 406 -20.95 -14.84 -13.66
N ARG A 407 -20.47 -14.03 -12.72
CA ARG A 407 -19.94 -14.57 -11.46
C ARG A 407 -21.01 -15.07 -10.51
N SER A 408 -22.27 -14.68 -10.66
CA SER A 408 -23.37 -15.26 -9.86
C SER A 408 -23.64 -16.72 -10.23
N LYS A 409 -23.41 -17.12 -11.48
CA LYS A 409 -23.56 -18.51 -11.95
C LYS A 409 -22.41 -19.43 -11.48
N ILE A 410 -21.29 -18.85 -11.04
CA ILE A 410 -20.04 -19.60 -10.81
C ILE A 410 -19.66 -19.61 -9.34
N GLY A 411 -19.53 -20.78 -8.74
CA GLY A 411 -18.89 -21.00 -7.46
C GLY A 411 -17.41 -21.37 -7.67
N ILE A 412 -16.49 -20.59 -7.14
CA ILE A 412 -15.05 -20.89 -7.27
C ILE A 412 -14.39 -21.10 -5.91
N VAL A 413 -13.63 -22.18 -5.84
CA VAL A 413 -12.76 -22.50 -4.69
C VAL A 413 -11.32 -22.45 -5.17
N PRO A 414 -10.57 -21.37 -4.82
CA PRO A 414 -9.20 -21.21 -5.27
C PRO A 414 -8.27 -22.20 -4.56
N GLN A 415 -7.12 -22.47 -5.18
CA GLN A 415 -6.07 -23.35 -4.64
C GLN A 415 -5.66 -22.96 -3.21
N LYS A 416 -5.52 -21.67 -2.94
CA LYS A 416 -5.22 -21.15 -1.59
C LYS A 416 -6.52 -20.80 -0.87
N ALA A 417 -6.88 -21.61 0.13
CA ALA A 417 -8.02 -21.33 0.99
C ALA A 417 -7.82 -20.05 1.81
N VAL A 418 -8.61 -19.02 1.52
CA VAL A 418 -8.59 -17.75 2.23
C VAL A 418 -9.92 -17.53 2.95
N LEU A 419 -9.84 -17.32 4.28
CA LEU A 419 -10.96 -16.94 5.12
C LEU A 419 -10.71 -15.56 5.73
N PHE A 420 -11.77 -14.80 5.92
CA PHE A 420 -11.72 -13.48 6.54
C PHE A 420 -11.92 -13.59 8.05
N ALA A 421 -11.36 -12.62 8.78
CA ALA A 421 -11.62 -12.50 10.22
C ALA A 421 -13.11 -12.18 10.44
N GLY A 422 -13.73 -12.89 11.39
CA GLY A 422 -15.15 -12.81 11.66
C GLY A 422 -15.67 -14.16 12.16
N THR A 423 -16.91 -14.52 11.87
CA THR A 423 -17.51 -15.81 12.20
C THR A 423 -17.49 -16.78 11.02
N ILE A 424 -17.78 -18.06 11.28
CA ILE A 424 -17.98 -19.05 10.21
C ILE A 424 -19.17 -18.64 9.34
N ALA A 425 -20.30 -18.26 9.95
CA ALA A 425 -21.50 -17.82 9.22
C ALA A 425 -21.22 -16.63 8.31
N GLU A 426 -20.51 -15.59 8.79
CA GLU A 426 -20.11 -14.45 7.97
C GLU A 426 -19.25 -14.86 6.78
N ASN A 427 -18.30 -15.77 6.97
CA ASN A 427 -17.48 -16.30 5.88
C ASN A 427 -18.29 -17.07 4.83
N LEU A 428 -19.31 -17.82 5.25
CA LEU A 428 -20.18 -18.57 4.33
C LEU A 428 -21.12 -17.63 3.57
N ARG A 429 -21.68 -16.61 4.23
CA ARG A 429 -22.55 -15.61 3.62
C ARG A 429 -21.87 -14.72 2.56
N TRP A 430 -20.55 -14.78 2.43
CA TRP A 430 -19.88 -14.22 1.24
C TRP A 430 -20.33 -14.90 -0.07
N GLY A 431 -20.80 -16.15 -0.02
CA GLY A 431 -21.39 -16.82 -1.17
C GLY A 431 -22.77 -16.25 -1.53
N LYS A 432 -23.62 -16.04 -0.50
CA LYS A 432 -24.98 -15.50 -0.61
C LYS A 432 -25.30 -14.75 0.68
N GLU A 433 -25.47 -13.41 0.59
CA GLU A 433 -25.55 -12.51 1.76
C GLU A 433 -26.78 -12.81 2.63
N ASP A 434 -27.90 -13.13 2.02
CA ASP A 434 -29.19 -13.44 2.66
C ASP A 434 -29.39 -14.93 2.97
N ALA A 435 -28.32 -15.76 2.89
CA ALA A 435 -28.40 -17.18 3.15
C ALA A 435 -28.90 -17.45 4.59
N THR A 436 -29.92 -18.28 4.69
CA THR A 436 -30.47 -18.77 5.97
C THR A 436 -29.52 -19.74 6.63
N ASP A 437 -29.64 -19.91 7.95
CA ASP A 437 -28.81 -20.90 8.69
C ASP A 437 -29.05 -22.33 8.18
N ALA A 438 -30.24 -22.64 7.67
CA ALA A 438 -30.54 -23.93 7.05
C ALA A 438 -29.76 -24.14 5.76
N GLU A 439 -29.66 -23.13 4.88
CA GLU A 439 -28.85 -23.19 3.66
C GLU A 439 -27.35 -23.31 3.99
N LEU A 440 -26.89 -22.58 5.03
CA LEU A 440 -25.51 -22.72 5.53
C LEU A 440 -25.24 -24.14 6.02
N GLN A 441 -26.19 -24.76 6.73
CA GLN A 441 -26.03 -26.10 7.25
C GLN A 441 -25.96 -27.13 6.11
N VAL A 442 -26.81 -27.04 5.10
CA VAL A 442 -26.76 -27.91 3.90
C VAL A 442 -25.40 -27.80 3.19
N ALA A 443 -24.89 -26.59 3.02
CA ALA A 443 -23.58 -26.38 2.40
C ALA A 443 -22.43 -26.96 3.25
N LEU A 444 -22.53 -26.87 4.59
CA LEU A 444 -21.56 -27.48 5.51
C LEU A 444 -21.61 -29.01 5.45
N GLU A 445 -22.78 -29.60 5.34
CA GLU A 445 -22.96 -31.06 5.20
C GLU A 445 -22.37 -31.53 3.86
N THR A 446 -22.72 -30.84 2.76
CA THR A 446 -22.20 -31.16 1.42
C THR A 446 -20.69 -31.03 1.37
N SER A 447 -20.12 -29.99 1.97
CA SER A 447 -18.65 -29.77 2.02
C SER A 447 -17.92 -30.64 3.05
N GLN A 448 -18.62 -31.53 3.77
CA GLN A 448 -18.09 -32.34 4.87
C GLN A 448 -17.52 -31.50 6.03
N ALA A 449 -18.06 -30.31 6.25
CA ALA A 449 -17.60 -29.38 7.29
C ALA A 449 -18.48 -29.41 8.53
N ALA A 450 -19.71 -29.92 8.45
CA ALA A 450 -20.70 -29.86 9.53
C ALA A 450 -20.22 -30.48 10.86
N GLU A 451 -19.54 -31.61 10.82
CA GLU A 451 -19.03 -32.32 12.00
C GLU A 451 -18.09 -31.44 12.84
N PHE A 452 -17.05 -30.85 12.22
CA PHE A 452 -16.10 -30.03 12.96
C PHE A 452 -16.67 -28.66 13.36
N VAL A 453 -17.65 -28.13 12.62
CA VAL A 453 -18.32 -26.87 12.97
C VAL A 453 -19.22 -27.08 14.18
N SER A 454 -19.99 -28.20 14.24
CA SER A 454 -20.88 -28.51 15.37
C SER A 454 -20.12 -28.78 16.67
N THR A 455 -18.90 -29.33 16.59
CA THR A 455 -18.05 -29.60 17.77
C THR A 455 -17.32 -28.36 18.27
N ARG A 456 -17.36 -27.24 17.53
CA ARG A 456 -16.74 -26.00 17.92
C ARG A 456 -17.65 -25.19 18.82
N GLU A 457 -17.07 -24.59 19.88
CA GLU A 457 -17.79 -23.64 20.74
C GLU A 457 -18.29 -22.46 19.88
N GLY A 458 -19.60 -22.23 19.92
CA GLY A 458 -20.28 -21.22 19.09
C GLY A 458 -20.78 -21.72 17.73
N GLY A 459 -20.42 -22.94 17.26
CA GLY A 459 -20.92 -23.49 15.99
C GLY A 459 -20.70 -22.55 14.80
N LEU A 460 -21.78 -22.11 14.13
CA LEU A 460 -21.76 -21.13 13.04
C LEU A 460 -21.20 -19.76 13.47
N ASN A 461 -21.35 -19.38 14.74
CA ASN A 461 -20.84 -18.13 15.28
C ASN A 461 -19.40 -18.25 15.81
N ALA A 462 -18.76 -19.41 15.67
CA ALA A 462 -17.37 -19.61 16.08
C ALA A 462 -16.42 -18.67 15.31
N ALA A 463 -15.47 -18.07 16.05
CA ALA A 463 -14.56 -17.08 15.50
C ALA A 463 -13.54 -17.70 14.53
N VAL A 464 -13.35 -17.02 13.40
CA VAL A 464 -12.32 -17.28 12.39
C VAL A 464 -11.29 -16.16 12.46
N ALA A 465 -10.03 -16.52 12.75
CA ALA A 465 -8.93 -15.56 12.72
C ALA A 465 -8.56 -15.17 11.28
N GLN A 466 -7.89 -14.04 11.10
CA GLN A 466 -7.41 -13.57 9.79
C GLN A 466 -6.65 -14.68 9.03
N GLY A 467 -7.08 -14.99 7.82
CA GLY A 467 -6.53 -16.07 7.00
C GLY A 467 -6.87 -17.47 7.52
N GLY A 468 -7.81 -17.62 8.47
CA GLY A 468 -8.18 -18.91 9.06
C GLY A 468 -7.05 -19.56 9.86
N LYS A 469 -6.13 -18.81 10.46
CA LYS A 469 -4.94 -19.33 11.16
C LYS A 469 -5.26 -20.26 12.34
N ASN A 470 -6.45 -20.13 12.92
CA ASN A 470 -6.97 -20.97 14.00
C ASN A 470 -7.67 -22.24 13.51
N LEU A 471 -7.59 -22.55 12.20
CA LEU A 471 -8.16 -23.73 11.56
C LEU A 471 -7.05 -24.56 10.90
N SER A 472 -7.25 -25.89 10.84
CA SER A 472 -6.38 -26.76 10.05
C SER A 472 -6.51 -26.50 8.54
N GLY A 473 -5.57 -26.96 7.73
CA GLY A 473 -5.62 -26.83 6.28
C GLY A 473 -6.92 -27.38 5.67
N GLY A 474 -7.27 -28.61 6.05
CA GLY A 474 -8.49 -29.27 5.57
C GLY A 474 -9.77 -28.60 6.08
N GLN A 475 -9.79 -28.05 7.31
CA GLN A 475 -10.93 -27.29 7.81
C GLN A 475 -11.14 -25.99 7.01
N ARG A 476 -10.07 -25.24 6.76
CA ARG A 476 -10.14 -24.04 5.90
C ARG A 476 -10.68 -24.37 4.52
N GLN A 477 -10.15 -25.45 3.92
CA GLN A 477 -10.55 -25.87 2.59
C GLN A 477 -12.04 -26.22 2.53
N ARG A 478 -12.54 -27.03 3.48
CA ARG A 478 -13.95 -27.40 3.54
C ARG A 478 -14.88 -26.19 3.75
N LEU A 479 -14.48 -25.18 4.54
CA LEU A 479 -15.24 -23.94 4.67
C LEU A 479 -15.23 -23.09 3.39
N THR A 480 -14.14 -23.07 2.63
CA THR A 480 -14.13 -22.36 1.35
C THR A 480 -14.97 -23.07 0.29
N ILE A 481 -15.05 -24.41 0.34
CA ILE A 481 -15.97 -25.19 -0.49
C ILE A 481 -17.43 -24.91 -0.07
N ALA A 482 -17.73 -24.94 1.24
CA ALA A 482 -19.07 -24.59 1.73
C ALA A 482 -19.51 -23.21 1.25
N ARG A 483 -18.61 -22.19 1.35
CA ARG A 483 -18.87 -20.83 0.86
C ARG A 483 -19.24 -20.78 -0.63
N ALA A 484 -18.57 -21.59 -1.46
CA ALA A 484 -18.89 -21.66 -2.89
C ALA A 484 -20.24 -22.36 -3.13
N LEU A 485 -20.59 -23.37 -2.32
CA LEU A 485 -21.85 -24.12 -2.42
C LEU A 485 -23.06 -23.33 -1.93
N VAL A 486 -22.91 -22.47 -0.90
CA VAL A 486 -23.99 -21.59 -0.42
C VAL A 486 -24.54 -20.70 -1.53
N ARG A 487 -23.73 -20.43 -2.55
CA ARG A 487 -24.14 -19.62 -3.73
C ARG A 487 -25.15 -20.32 -4.62
N ASP A 488 -25.27 -21.62 -4.51
CA ASP A 488 -26.06 -22.48 -5.41
C ASP A 488 -25.67 -22.29 -6.90
N PRO A 489 -24.40 -22.57 -7.25
CA PRO A 489 -23.84 -22.21 -8.55
C PRO A 489 -24.24 -23.22 -9.64
N GLU A 490 -24.46 -22.74 -10.88
CA GLU A 490 -24.60 -23.60 -12.07
C GLU A 490 -23.27 -24.26 -12.46
N ILE A 491 -22.14 -23.58 -12.19
CA ILE A 491 -20.79 -24.06 -12.47
C ILE A 491 -19.96 -23.98 -11.18
N LEU A 492 -19.41 -25.10 -10.73
CA LEU A 492 -18.53 -25.19 -9.56
C LEU A 492 -17.10 -25.47 -9.99
N ILE A 493 -16.19 -24.57 -9.65
CA ILE A 493 -14.75 -24.70 -9.95
C ILE A 493 -14.01 -25.02 -8.66
N LEU A 494 -13.31 -26.16 -8.63
CA LEU A 494 -12.49 -26.63 -7.52
C LEU A 494 -11.03 -26.65 -7.96
N ASP A 495 -10.27 -25.56 -7.76
CA ASP A 495 -8.88 -25.46 -8.19
C ASP A 495 -7.94 -26.03 -7.12
N ASP A 496 -7.46 -27.27 -7.35
CA ASP A 496 -6.60 -28.08 -6.45
C ASP A 496 -7.06 -28.06 -4.98
N SER A 497 -8.36 -27.85 -4.81
CA SER A 497 -8.98 -27.55 -3.52
C SER A 497 -9.19 -28.81 -2.66
N THR A 498 -8.99 -29.99 -3.21
CA THR A 498 -9.09 -31.27 -2.47
C THR A 498 -7.72 -31.81 -2.04
N SER A 499 -6.62 -31.17 -2.43
CA SER A 499 -5.26 -31.64 -2.11
C SER A 499 -4.94 -31.69 -0.60
N ALA A 500 -5.58 -30.84 0.19
CA ALA A 500 -5.45 -30.81 1.66
C ALA A 500 -6.41 -31.76 2.39
N LEU A 501 -7.25 -32.49 1.66
CA LEU A 501 -8.19 -33.47 2.20
C LEU A 501 -7.58 -34.89 2.13
N ASP A 502 -7.97 -35.73 3.07
CA ASP A 502 -7.72 -37.18 2.97
C ASP A 502 -8.62 -37.82 1.89
N TYR A 503 -8.21 -38.98 1.40
CA TYR A 503 -8.90 -39.66 0.30
C TYR A 503 -10.38 -40.01 0.60
N ALA A 504 -10.69 -40.36 1.86
CA ALA A 504 -12.05 -40.72 2.25
C ALA A 504 -12.97 -39.48 2.28
N THR A 505 -12.47 -38.36 2.80
CA THR A 505 -13.19 -37.08 2.81
C THR A 505 -13.37 -36.53 1.39
N ASP A 506 -12.34 -36.61 0.52
CA ASP A 506 -12.45 -36.20 -0.88
C ASP A 506 -13.51 -37.03 -1.64
N ALA A 507 -13.53 -38.35 -1.44
CA ALA A 507 -14.54 -39.23 -2.07
C ALA A 507 -15.96 -38.92 -1.58
N ARG A 508 -16.16 -38.67 -0.24
CA ARG A 508 -17.45 -38.29 0.32
C ARG A 508 -17.91 -36.95 -0.21
N LEU A 509 -17.01 -35.95 -0.27
CA LEU A 509 -17.29 -34.62 -0.79
C LEU A 509 -17.80 -34.69 -2.23
N ARG A 510 -17.10 -35.41 -3.13
CA ARG A 510 -17.51 -35.55 -4.54
C ARG A 510 -18.88 -36.21 -4.67
N LYS A 511 -19.13 -37.26 -3.89
CA LYS A 511 -20.44 -37.92 -3.85
C LYS A 511 -21.54 -36.99 -3.35
N ALA A 512 -21.24 -36.17 -2.32
CA ALA A 512 -22.19 -35.21 -1.75
C ALA A 512 -22.50 -34.08 -2.74
N ILE A 513 -21.51 -33.54 -3.45
CA ILE A 513 -21.72 -32.51 -4.48
C ILE A 513 -22.63 -33.03 -5.59
N ARG A 514 -22.37 -34.25 -6.10
CA ARG A 514 -23.18 -34.86 -7.16
C ARG A 514 -24.60 -35.21 -6.71
N ALA A 515 -24.79 -35.49 -5.42
CA ALA A 515 -26.11 -35.76 -4.83
C ALA A 515 -26.89 -34.48 -4.47
N HIS A 516 -26.20 -33.35 -4.25
CA HIS A 516 -26.82 -32.07 -3.92
C HIS A 516 -27.59 -31.49 -5.11
N ASP A 517 -26.95 -31.41 -6.29
CA ASP A 517 -27.59 -31.04 -7.55
C ASP A 517 -26.90 -31.75 -8.71
N ALA A 518 -27.66 -32.57 -9.43
CA ALA A 518 -27.17 -33.31 -10.61
C ALA A 518 -26.93 -32.41 -11.83
N ASN A 519 -27.43 -31.18 -11.82
CA ASN A 519 -27.27 -30.24 -12.93
C ASN A 519 -26.04 -29.34 -12.79
N VAL A 520 -25.39 -29.33 -11.63
CA VAL A 520 -24.16 -28.54 -11.42
C VAL A 520 -23.02 -29.09 -12.28
N THR A 521 -22.46 -28.21 -13.11
CA THR A 521 -21.26 -28.52 -13.88
C THR A 521 -20.02 -28.32 -13.04
N VAL A 522 -19.20 -29.38 -12.84
CA VAL A 522 -18.06 -29.31 -11.90
C VAL A 522 -16.74 -29.37 -12.68
N PHE A 523 -15.90 -28.34 -12.48
CA PHE A 523 -14.50 -28.37 -12.92
C PHE A 523 -13.60 -28.73 -11.72
N LEU A 524 -12.99 -29.88 -11.77
CA LEU A 524 -12.10 -30.38 -10.74
C LEU A 524 -10.65 -30.38 -11.24
N VAL A 525 -9.89 -29.38 -10.81
CA VAL A 525 -8.44 -29.32 -11.04
C VAL A 525 -7.74 -30.16 -9.98
N SER A 526 -6.91 -31.08 -10.38
CA SER A 526 -6.14 -31.90 -9.44
C SER A 526 -4.82 -32.36 -10.05
N GLN A 527 -3.81 -32.53 -9.19
CA GLN A 527 -2.56 -33.22 -9.52
C GLN A 527 -2.65 -34.73 -9.22
N ARG A 528 -3.78 -35.18 -8.65
CA ARG A 528 -3.99 -36.59 -8.27
C ARG A 528 -4.93 -37.26 -9.28
N ALA A 529 -4.41 -38.22 -10.05
CA ALA A 529 -5.23 -38.98 -10.97
C ALA A 529 -6.42 -39.69 -10.26
N ALA A 530 -6.24 -40.13 -9.02
CA ALA A 530 -7.29 -40.77 -8.22
C ALA A 530 -8.51 -39.84 -7.96
N SER A 531 -8.33 -38.55 -7.92
CA SER A 531 -9.43 -37.61 -7.70
C SER A 531 -10.27 -37.36 -8.95
N ILE A 532 -9.69 -37.55 -10.16
CA ILE A 532 -10.34 -37.21 -11.43
C ILE A 532 -10.73 -38.39 -12.27
N GLN A 533 -10.28 -39.63 -11.95
CA GLN A 533 -10.55 -40.81 -12.74
C GLN A 533 -12.06 -41.14 -12.93
N TYR A 534 -12.91 -40.60 -12.08
CA TYR A 534 -14.37 -40.73 -12.13
C TYR A 534 -15.07 -39.57 -12.84
N ALA A 535 -14.31 -38.61 -13.37
CA ALA A 535 -14.86 -37.51 -14.14
C ALA A 535 -15.48 -38.03 -15.46
N ASP A 536 -16.56 -37.36 -15.89
CA ASP A 536 -17.22 -37.69 -17.15
C ASP A 536 -16.33 -37.36 -18.35
N GLN A 537 -15.45 -36.39 -18.18
CA GLN A 537 -14.45 -35.94 -19.14
C GLN A 537 -13.18 -35.49 -18.40
N ILE A 538 -12.02 -35.85 -18.92
CA ILE A 538 -10.71 -35.45 -18.41
C ILE A 538 -9.99 -34.64 -19.48
N LEU A 539 -9.49 -33.46 -19.11
CA LEU A 539 -8.62 -32.61 -19.92
C LEU A 539 -7.18 -32.74 -19.41
N VAL A 540 -6.28 -33.18 -20.27
CA VAL A 540 -4.85 -33.32 -19.94
C VAL A 540 -4.10 -32.14 -20.54
N LEU A 541 -3.50 -31.34 -19.68
CA LEU A 541 -2.71 -30.17 -20.08
C LEU A 541 -1.22 -30.44 -19.93
N ASP A 542 -0.46 -30.09 -20.96
CA ASP A 542 0.99 -30.07 -20.92
C ASP A 542 1.51 -28.84 -21.63
N ASP A 543 2.40 -28.08 -20.95
CA ASP A 543 2.99 -26.83 -21.43
C ASP A 543 1.98 -25.84 -22.08
N GLY A 544 0.82 -25.67 -21.44
CA GLY A 544 -0.25 -24.75 -21.90
C GLY A 544 -1.13 -25.31 -23.02
N ALA A 545 -0.87 -26.49 -23.55
CA ALA A 545 -1.64 -27.13 -24.61
C ALA A 545 -2.53 -28.28 -24.09
N LEU A 546 -3.66 -28.50 -24.74
CA LEU A 546 -4.53 -29.67 -24.50
C LEU A 546 -3.98 -30.88 -25.25
N VAL A 547 -3.30 -31.80 -24.56
CA VAL A 547 -2.65 -32.98 -25.14
C VAL A 547 -3.50 -34.25 -25.07
N GLY A 548 -4.61 -34.23 -24.33
CA GLY A 548 -5.55 -35.33 -24.24
C GLY A 548 -6.90 -34.90 -23.73
N GLN A 549 -7.97 -35.50 -24.28
CA GLN A 549 -9.35 -35.28 -23.89
C GLN A 549 -10.13 -36.58 -24.01
N GLY A 550 -10.86 -36.96 -22.98
CA GLY A 550 -11.68 -38.18 -22.97
C GLY A 550 -11.94 -38.69 -21.56
N THR A 551 -12.44 -39.92 -21.47
CA THR A 551 -12.62 -40.63 -20.21
C THR A 551 -11.31 -41.23 -19.70
N HIS A 552 -11.27 -41.61 -18.43
CA HIS A 552 -10.12 -42.31 -17.84
C HIS A 552 -9.65 -43.52 -18.68
N ALA A 553 -10.59 -44.35 -19.10
CA ALA A 553 -10.28 -45.57 -19.86
C ALA A 553 -9.73 -45.30 -21.27
N GLU A 554 -10.20 -44.24 -21.91
CA GLU A 554 -9.71 -43.77 -23.22
C GLU A 554 -8.31 -43.21 -23.11
N LEU A 555 -8.08 -42.30 -22.12
CA LEU A 555 -6.80 -41.63 -21.94
C LEU A 555 -5.69 -42.61 -21.50
N LEU A 556 -6.00 -43.63 -20.75
CA LEU A 556 -5.03 -44.69 -20.43
C LEU A 556 -4.54 -45.46 -21.67
N LYS A 557 -5.28 -45.41 -22.79
CA LYS A 557 -4.87 -46.03 -24.05
C LYS A 557 -4.22 -45.07 -25.02
N SER A 558 -4.68 -43.82 -25.04
CA SER A 558 -4.36 -42.86 -26.11
C SER A 558 -3.41 -41.72 -25.70
N CYS A 559 -3.29 -41.38 -24.40
CA CYS A 559 -2.54 -40.21 -23.96
C CYS A 559 -1.30 -40.61 -23.13
N PRO A 560 -0.08 -40.51 -23.68
CA PRO A 560 1.15 -40.83 -22.96
C PRO A 560 1.36 -40.01 -21.68
N VAL A 561 1.06 -38.72 -21.72
CA VAL A 561 1.19 -37.82 -20.56
C VAL A 561 0.26 -38.27 -19.43
N TYR A 562 -0.99 -38.65 -19.75
CA TYR A 562 -1.91 -39.15 -18.73
C TYR A 562 -1.45 -40.49 -18.15
N GLN A 563 -0.92 -41.39 -19.00
CA GLN A 563 -0.34 -42.67 -18.57
C GLN A 563 0.82 -42.44 -17.59
N GLU A 564 1.73 -41.52 -17.90
CA GLU A 564 2.87 -41.18 -17.04
C GLU A 564 2.40 -40.69 -15.68
N ILE A 565 1.48 -39.72 -15.65
CA ILE A 565 0.92 -39.18 -14.40
C ILE A 565 0.21 -40.25 -13.59
N TYR A 566 -0.57 -41.13 -14.24
CA TYR A 566 -1.30 -42.19 -13.56
C TYR A 566 -0.36 -43.25 -13.02
N TYR A 567 0.55 -43.82 -13.84
CA TYR A 567 1.46 -44.87 -13.42
C TYR A 567 2.56 -44.40 -12.46
N SER A 568 2.83 -43.13 -12.38
CA SER A 568 3.71 -42.59 -11.33
C SER A 568 3.17 -42.83 -9.91
N LYS A 569 1.85 -42.99 -9.77
CA LYS A 569 1.15 -43.24 -8.48
C LYS A 569 0.62 -44.68 -8.37
N PHE A 570 0.32 -45.33 -9.49
CA PHE A 570 -0.21 -46.68 -9.58
C PHE A 570 0.68 -47.52 -10.51
N PRO A 571 1.80 -48.09 -10.02
CA PRO A 571 2.71 -48.87 -10.86
C PRO A 571 1.98 -50.02 -11.59
N LYS A 572 2.35 -50.27 -12.85
CA LYS A 572 1.72 -51.32 -13.69
C LYS A 572 1.78 -52.70 -13.04
N GLU A 573 2.77 -52.98 -12.22
CA GLU A 573 2.96 -54.25 -11.52
C GLU A 573 1.88 -54.55 -10.47
N ALA A 574 1.25 -53.51 -9.90
CA ALA A 574 0.18 -53.65 -8.91
C ALA A 574 -1.20 -54.01 -9.53
N GLN A 575 -1.36 -53.97 -10.85
CA GLN A 575 -2.62 -54.31 -11.54
C GLN A 575 -2.68 -55.77 -12.00
N ASN A 576 -1.57 -56.48 -11.95
CA ASN A 576 -1.49 -57.89 -12.33
C ASN A 576 -1.38 -58.86 -11.12
N ALA A 577 -1.48 -58.33 -9.89
CA ALA A 577 -1.58 -59.04 -8.64
C ALA A 577 -3.00 -58.94 -8.06
#